data_b6950304bc0f063b8afe19c44b625873
#
_entry.id   b6950304bc0f063b8afe19c44b625873
#
_cell.length_a   1.000
_cell.length_b   1.000
_cell.length_c   1.000
_cell.angle_alpha   90.00
_cell.angle_beta   90.00
_cell.angle_gamma   90.00
#
_symmetry.space_group_name_H-M   'P 1'
#
loop_
_entity.id
_entity.type
_entity.pdbx_description
1 polymer ?
#
loop_
_entity_poly.entity_id
_entity_poly.type
_entity_poly.pdbx_seq_one_letter_code
_entity_poly.pdbx_strand_id
1 'polypeptide(L)'
;MNCNAPEHQTTCRILLITYATALAVAITVALPQSAHTDNVTPPPVPSNIQVPAGSKVFLVGHAVGTQDYICLPCPNSSTSMCPNTSGFAWILFTPQATLFKDNNKQIITHFFSPNPFENNTNPGVLAAGMIRPTWQDSQDTSTLWAAPTAVSSDPAFVAPGAIPWLRLDVVGSEDAPTGGHKLTSAVFIHRLNTIGGGAPLTGCALSTDVGKKASVPYSADYFFYE
;
A
#
# COMPACT_ATOMS: atom_id res chain seq x y z
N MET A 1 -66.61 -47.91 12.06
CA MET A 1 -67.08 -49.16 12.72
C MET A 1 -66.51 -49.18 14.13
N ASN A 2 -67.43 -48.95 15.02
CA ASN A 2 -67.68 -49.55 16.34
C ASN A 2 -66.43 -49.81 17.23
N CYS A 3 -66.31 -49.04 18.28
CA CYS A 3 -66.96 -49.20 19.64
C CYS A 3 -66.51 -50.48 20.36
N ASN A 4 -65.86 -50.39 21.48
CA ASN A 4 -66.49 -50.29 22.80
C ASN A 4 -65.41 -50.27 23.91
N ALA A 5 -65.68 -49.46 24.93
CA ALA A 5 -65.01 -49.42 26.21
C ALA A 5 -65.30 -50.72 27.04
N PRO A 6 -64.68 -50.98 28.21
CA PRO A 6 -64.98 -50.19 29.45
C PRO A 6 -63.78 -49.92 30.39
N GLU A 7 -64.03 -48.94 31.22
CA GLU A 7 -63.51 -48.57 32.57
C GLU A 7 -62.54 -49.51 33.27
N HIS A 8 -61.38 -48.89 33.64
CA HIS A 8 -60.81 -49.09 34.98
C HIS A 8 -60.08 -47.84 35.45
N GLN A 9 -60.59 -47.24 36.49
CA GLN A 9 -59.93 -46.12 37.16
C GLN A 9 -58.60 -46.58 37.75
N THR A 10 -57.52 -45.92 37.34
CA THR A 10 -56.25 -45.99 38.05
C THR A 10 -55.70 -44.59 38.23
N THR A 11 -55.76 -44.15 39.45
CA THR A 11 -55.26 -42.88 39.98
C THR A 11 -53.79 -42.73 39.68
N CYS A 12 -53.43 -41.85 38.72
CA CYS A 12 -52.05 -41.50 38.41
C CYS A 12 -51.65 -40.30 39.25
N ARG A 13 -50.85 -40.57 40.34
CA ARG A 13 -50.22 -39.51 41.12
C ARG A 13 -49.15 -38.83 40.28
N ILE A 14 -49.37 -37.56 39.90
CA ILE A 14 -48.40 -36.73 39.24
C ILE A 14 -47.35 -36.31 40.29
N LEU A 15 -46.17 -36.86 40.17
CA LEU A 15 -44.98 -36.41 40.91
C LEU A 15 -44.46 -35.15 40.18
N LEU A 16 -44.70 -33.97 40.75
CA LEU A 16 -44.11 -32.72 40.30
C LEU A 16 -42.63 -32.69 40.69
N ILE A 17 -41.77 -33.00 39.75
CA ILE A 17 -40.32 -32.78 39.90
C ILE A 17 -40.05 -31.34 39.46
N THR A 18 -39.83 -30.45 40.43
CA THR A 18 -39.37 -29.08 40.17
C THR A 18 -37.88 -29.11 39.84
N TYR A 19 -37.54 -28.95 38.55
CA TYR A 19 -36.17 -28.66 38.13
C TYR A 19 -35.86 -27.19 38.40
N ALA A 20 -35.05 -26.93 39.45
CA ALA A 20 -34.43 -25.64 39.67
C ALA A 20 -33.25 -25.50 38.67
N THR A 21 -33.45 -24.82 37.57
CA THR A 21 -32.38 -24.43 36.65
C THR A 21 -31.60 -23.27 37.25
N ALA A 22 -30.42 -23.54 37.81
CA ALA A 22 -29.47 -22.52 38.20
C ALA A 22 -28.86 -21.94 36.95
N LEU A 23 -29.24 -20.69 36.62
CA LEU A 23 -28.64 -19.91 35.51
C LEU A 23 -27.29 -19.37 35.99
N ALA A 24 -26.19 -20.08 35.66
CA ALA A 24 -24.84 -19.58 35.89
C ALA A 24 -24.54 -18.48 34.84
N VAL A 25 -24.60 -17.21 35.23
CA VAL A 25 -24.15 -16.10 34.44
C VAL A 25 -22.61 -16.10 34.46
N ALA A 26 -21.99 -16.61 33.39
CA ALA A 26 -20.55 -16.48 33.18
C ALA A 26 -20.24 -15.05 32.78
N ILE A 27 -19.74 -14.22 33.68
CA ILE A 27 -19.18 -12.90 33.36
C ILE A 27 -17.83 -13.15 32.71
N THR A 28 -17.78 -13.08 31.35
CA THR A 28 -16.54 -13.05 30.62
C THR A 28 -15.94 -11.66 30.78
N VAL A 29 -14.94 -11.53 31.65
CA VAL A 29 -14.10 -10.35 31.74
C VAL A 29 -13.22 -10.34 30.46
N ALA A 30 -13.59 -9.53 29.47
CA ALA A 30 -12.74 -9.26 28.34
C ALA A 30 -11.54 -8.44 28.85
N LEU A 31 -10.40 -9.08 29.00
CA LEU A 31 -9.13 -8.39 29.22
C LEU A 31 -8.84 -7.55 27.96
N PRO A 32 -8.45 -6.26 28.10
CA PRO A 32 -7.99 -5.51 26.96
C PRO A 32 -6.75 -6.22 26.41
N GLN A 33 -6.86 -6.76 25.19
CA GLN A 33 -5.71 -7.19 24.43
C GLN A 33 -4.92 -5.91 24.12
N SER A 34 -3.78 -5.76 24.78
CA SER A 34 -2.78 -4.78 24.37
C SER A 34 -2.42 -5.09 22.91
N ALA A 35 -2.81 -4.22 21.99
CA ALA A 35 -2.33 -4.28 20.63
C ALA A 35 -0.80 -4.16 20.73
N HIS A 36 -0.08 -5.25 20.49
CA HIS A 36 1.35 -5.19 20.22
C HIS A 36 1.50 -4.35 18.93
N THR A 37 1.74 -3.08 19.09
CA THR A 37 2.36 -2.29 18.05
C THR A 37 3.81 -2.76 17.98
N ASP A 38 4.10 -3.63 17.03
CA ASP A 38 5.48 -3.92 16.67
C ASP A 38 6.11 -2.57 16.33
N ASN A 39 6.99 -2.07 17.21
CA ASN A 39 7.75 -0.85 16.97
C ASN A 39 8.77 -1.17 15.87
N VAL A 40 8.33 -1.09 14.62
CA VAL A 40 9.22 -1.28 13.48
C VAL A 40 10.12 -0.06 13.39
N THR A 41 11.40 -0.26 13.65
CA THR A 41 12.41 0.78 13.51
C THR A 41 12.96 0.75 12.09
N PRO A 42 12.79 1.81 11.29
CA PRO A 42 13.41 1.90 9.98
C PRO A 42 14.94 1.82 10.07
N PRO A 43 15.62 1.34 9.03
CA PRO A 43 17.07 1.40 8.97
C PRO A 43 17.55 2.85 8.98
N PRO A 44 18.84 3.10 9.34
CA PRO A 44 19.44 4.42 9.16
C PRO A 44 19.29 4.91 7.72
N VAL A 45 18.98 6.19 7.55
CA VAL A 45 18.79 6.81 6.23
C VAL A 45 19.75 7.98 6.04
N PRO A 46 20.11 8.32 4.80
CA PRO A 46 20.85 9.55 4.47
C PRO A 46 20.15 10.78 5.05
N SER A 47 20.95 11.77 5.50
CA SER A 47 20.41 12.97 6.16
C SER A 47 19.42 13.78 5.32
N ASN A 48 19.58 13.74 4.00
CA ASN A 48 18.73 14.49 3.06
C ASN A 48 17.33 13.88 2.84
N ILE A 49 17.10 12.63 3.28
CA ILE A 49 15.78 11.99 3.16
C ILE A 49 15.13 11.71 4.52
N GLN A 50 15.66 12.23 5.61
CA GLN A 50 15.06 12.03 6.94
C GLN A 50 13.65 12.61 7.00
N VAL A 51 12.73 11.89 7.67
CA VAL A 51 11.42 12.43 8.05
C VAL A 51 11.55 13.37 9.25
N PRO A 52 10.61 14.28 9.47
CA PRO A 52 10.62 15.16 10.65
C PRO A 52 10.68 14.37 11.96
N ALA A 53 11.36 14.95 12.96
CA ALA A 53 11.44 14.37 14.29
C ALA A 53 10.01 14.22 14.89
N GLY A 54 9.75 13.07 15.50
CA GLY A 54 8.44 12.75 16.08
C GLY A 54 7.55 11.91 15.18
N SER A 55 7.85 11.78 13.87
CA SER A 55 7.13 10.88 12.99
C SER A 55 7.29 9.43 13.43
N LYS A 56 6.19 8.66 13.41
CA LYS A 56 6.17 7.26 13.85
C LYS A 56 5.76 6.35 12.69
N VAL A 57 6.50 5.26 12.50
CA VAL A 57 6.09 4.22 11.55
C VAL A 57 4.90 3.46 12.11
N PHE A 58 3.81 3.41 11.36
CA PHE A 58 2.65 2.59 11.70
C PHE A 58 2.42 1.40 10.77
N LEU A 59 3.06 1.42 9.58
CA LEU A 59 2.93 0.33 8.61
C LEU A 59 4.23 0.18 7.82
N VAL A 60 4.62 -1.09 7.59
CA VAL A 60 5.69 -1.45 6.66
C VAL A 60 5.16 -2.42 5.63
N GLY A 61 5.58 -2.23 4.38
CA GLY A 61 5.25 -3.13 3.28
C GLY A 61 6.47 -3.43 2.41
N HIS A 62 6.70 -4.73 2.19
CA HIS A 62 7.77 -5.25 1.34
C HIS A 62 7.26 -5.36 -0.09
N ALA A 63 7.72 -4.46 -0.95
CA ALA A 63 7.29 -4.37 -2.33
C ALA A 63 8.04 -5.34 -3.24
N VAL A 64 7.29 -5.99 -4.11
CA VAL A 64 7.80 -6.76 -5.26
C VAL A 64 6.99 -6.35 -6.48
N GLY A 65 7.66 -6.02 -7.58
CA GLY A 65 7.00 -5.58 -8.80
C GLY A 65 7.95 -5.11 -9.87
N THR A 66 7.50 -4.18 -10.71
CA THR A 66 8.26 -3.59 -11.80
C THR A 66 8.21 -2.07 -11.77
N GLN A 67 9.31 -1.46 -12.23
CA GLN A 67 9.31 -0.08 -12.71
C GLN A 67 9.11 -0.15 -14.23
N ASP A 68 8.03 0.43 -14.71
CA ASP A 68 7.67 0.36 -16.13
C ASP A 68 8.09 1.64 -16.84
N TYR A 69 8.90 1.47 -17.85
CA TYR A 69 9.48 2.56 -18.66
C TYR A 69 8.92 2.54 -20.07
N ILE A 70 8.85 3.72 -20.66
CA ILE A 70 8.58 3.92 -22.09
C ILE A 70 9.69 4.77 -22.70
N CYS A 71 10.16 4.38 -23.89
CA CYS A 71 11.11 5.17 -24.64
C CYS A 71 10.41 6.36 -25.30
N LEU A 72 10.82 7.57 -24.97
CA LEU A 72 10.27 8.81 -25.52
C LEU A 72 11.35 9.74 -26.06
N PRO A 73 11.01 10.64 -27.01
CA PRO A 73 11.88 11.73 -27.37
C PRO A 73 12.17 12.63 -26.17
N CYS A 74 13.41 13.02 -26.01
CA CYS A 74 13.84 14.02 -25.04
C CYS A 74 13.91 15.39 -25.73
N PRO A 75 12.93 16.26 -25.56
CA PRO A 75 13.06 17.62 -26.08
C PRO A 75 14.10 18.39 -25.26
N ASN A 76 15.25 18.65 -25.86
CA ASN A 76 16.29 19.55 -25.35
C ASN A 76 16.77 19.34 -23.89
N SER A 77 17.75 18.51 -23.73
CA SER A 77 19.00 18.56 -22.93
C SER A 77 19.03 19.17 -21.51
N SER A 78 17.97 19.41 -20.78
CA SER A 78 18.07 20.08 -19.48
C SER A 78 17.18 19.58 -18.37
N THR A 79 16.47 18.47 -18.54
CA THR A 79 15.69 17.88 -17.45
C THR A 79 16.36 16.60 -16.94
N SER A 80 16.33 16.39 -15.64
CA SER A 80 16.81 15.17 -14.98
C SER A 80 16.19 13.88 -15.52
N MET A 81 15.14 13.98 -16.34
CA MET A 81 14.47 12.86 -17.01
C MET A 81 15.10 12.48 -18.35
N CYS A 82 16.03 13.27 -18.88
CA CYS A 82 16.68 13.04 -20.17
C CYS A 82 18.20 12.99 -20.01
N PRO A 83 18.76 11.94 -19.42
CA PRO A 83 20.20 11.87 -19.15
C PRO A 83 21.08 11.64 -20.37
N ASN A 84 20.50 11.35 -21.54
CA ASN A 84 21.22 10.97 -22.73
C ASN A 84 21.30 12.11 -23.76
N THR A 85 22.47 12.27 -24.36
CA THR A 85 22.72 13.18 -25.50
C THR A 85 22.06 12.71 -26.80
N SER A 86 21.49 11.50 -26.84
CA SER A 86 20.85 10.89 -28.02
C SER A 86 19.50 11.51 -28.41
N GLY A 87 18.92 12.35 -27.56
CA GLY A 87 17.57 12.90 -27.80
C GLY A 87 16.43 11.92 -27.49
N PHE A 88 16.72 10.75 -26.92
CA PHE A 88 15.74 9.75 -26.49
C PHE A 88 16.12 9.21 -25.11
N ALA A 89 15.12 8.90 -24.28
CA ALA A 89 15.33 8.30 -22.97
C ALA A 89 14.21 7.38 -22.57
N TRP A 90 14.54 6.41 -21.69
CA TRP A 90 13.57 5.65 -20.96
C TRP A 90 12.96 6.53 -19.87
N ILE A 91 11.68 6.80 -19.97
CA ILE A 91 10.91 7.59 -19.00
C ILE A 91 10.03 6.64 -18.19
N LEU A 92 10.13 6.72 -16.87
CA LEU A 92 9.23 6.00 -15.97
C LEU A 92 7.80 6.49 -16.18
N PHE A 93 6.87 5.58 -16.50
CA PHE A 93 5.48 5.93 -16.67
C PHE A 93 4.55 5.35 -15.58
N THR A 94 4.94 4.25 -14.92
CA THR A 94 4.27 3.76 -13.71
C THR A 94 5.14 2.72 -12.99
N PRO A 95 5.13 2.65 -11.65
CA PRO A 95 5.43 1.42 -10.94
C PRO A 95 4.23 0.46 -11.01
N GLN A 96 4.45 -0.83 -10.93
CA GLN A 96 3.43 -1.84 -10.67
C GLN A 96 3.97 -2.78 -9.61
N ALA A 97 3.52 -2.61 -8.37
CA ALA A 97 4.02 -3.43 -7.27
C ALA A 97 2.92 -3.84 -6.29
N THR A 98 3.14 -4.99 -5.69
CA THR A 98 2.37 -5.47 -4.56
C THR A 98 3.24 -5.41 -3.32
N LEU A 99 2.70 -4.87 -2.22
CA LEU A 99 3.37 -4.83 -0.93
C LEU A 99 2.81 -5.93 -0.02
N PHE A 100 3.71 -6.61 0.65
CA PHE A 100 3.42 -7.71 1.56
C PHE A 100 3.89 -7.38 2.98
N LYS A 101 3.28 -8.00 3.98
CA LYS A 101 3.82 -8.11 5.33
C LYS A 101 4.85 -9.24 5.39
N ASP A 102 5.62 -9.32 6.50
CA ASP A 102 6.59 -10.39 6.78
C ASP A 102 6.01 -11.81 6.64
N ASN A 103 4.72 -11.99 6.85
CA ASN A 103 4.02 -13.26 6.70
C ASN A 103 3.49 -13.52 5.27
N ASN A 104 4.01 -12.80 4.27
CA ASN A 104 3.59 -12.85 2.86
C ASN A 104 2.12 -12.48 2.61
N LYS A 105 1.44 -11.85 3.57
CA LYS A 105 0.09 -11.33 3.34
C LYS A 105 0.17 -10.06 2.50
N GLN A 106 -0.51 -10.04 1.36
CA GLN A 106 -0.69 -8.84 0.56
C GLN A 106 -1.46 -7.79 1.38
N ILE A 107 -0.95 -6.55 1.36
CA ILE A 107 -1.55 -5.44 2.10
C ILE A 107 -1.83 -4.22 1.25
N ILE A 108 -1.04 -3.95 0.20
CA ILE A 108 -1.14 -2.73 -0.60
C ILE A 108 -0.82 -3.06 -2.06
N THR A 109 -1.50 -2.35 -2.98
CA THR A 109 -1.12 -2.24 -4.39
C THR A 109 -0.54 -0.84 -4.64
N HIS A 110 0.57 -0.75 -5.41
CA HIS A 110 1.27 0.49 -5.71
C HIS A 110 1.37 0.71 -7.22
N PHE A 111 0.93 1.89 -7.66
CA PHE A 111 0.86 2.29 -9.07
C PHE A 111 0.83 3.82 -9.20
N PHE A 112 0.77 4.36 -10.42
CA PHE A 112 0.48 5.77 -10.64
C PHE A 112 -0.99 5.98 -10.94
N SER A 113 -1.59 7.02 -10.33
CA SER A 113 -2.95 7.46 -10.68
C SER A 113 -3.11 8.97 -10.50
N PRO A 114 -4.17 9.56 -11.10
CA PRO A 114 -4.53 10.95 -10.84
C PRO A 114 -4.84 11.16 -9.36
N ASN A 115 -4.28 12.22 -8.76
CA ASN A 115 -4.63 12.69 -7.43
C ASN A 115 -5.78 13.69 -7.53
N PRO A 116 -6.99 13.38 -7.04
CA PRO A 116 -8.14 14.27 -7.17
C PRO A 116 -8.02 15.55 -6.30
N PHE A 117 -7.07 15.58 -5.36
CA PHE A 117 -6.83 16.72 -4.47
C PHE A 117 -5.84 17.74 -5.05
N GLU A 118 -5.22 17.44 -6.19
CA GLU A 118 -4.31 18.36 -6.87
C GLU A 118 -4.80 18.68 -8.29
N ASN A 119 -4.84 19.97 -8.61
CA ASN A 119 -5.20 20.41 -9.95
C ASN A 119 -4.13 19.99 -10.97
N ASN A 120 -4.56 19.42 -12.07
CA ASN A 120 -3.70 19.21 -13.22
C ASN A 120 -3.64 20.48 -14.07
N THR A 121 -2.44 21.06 -14.19
CA THR A 121 -2.21 22.26 -15.02
C THR A 121 -1.93 21.93 -16.48
N ASN A 122 -1.87 20.65 -16.87
CA ASN A 122 -1.66 20.25 -18.26
C ASN A 122 -3.01 20.17 -19.00
N PRO A 123 -3.29 21.05 -19.94
CA PRO A 123 -4.57 21.11 -20.66
C PRO A 123 -4.84 19.88 -21.53
N GLY A 124 -3.83 19.06 -21.82
CA GLY A 124 -3.98 17.80 -22.58
C GLY A 124 -4.36 16.59 -21.72
N VAL A 125 -4.30 16.72 -20.41
CA VAL A 125 -4.73 15.70 -19.47
C VAL A 125 -6.02 16.18 -18.82
N LEU A 126 -7.13 15.55 -19.15
CA LEU A 126 -8.43 15.88 -18.59
C LEU A 126 -8.35 16.04 -17.05
N ALA A 127 -9.29 16.78 -16.50
CA ALA A 127 -9.43 17.25 -15.11
C ALA A 127 -9.34 16.17 -14.00
N ALA A 128 -8.54 15.13 -14.21
CA ALA A 128 -8.41 13.99 -13.31
C ALA A 128 -7.36 14.20 -12.19
N GLY A 129 -6.77 15.40 -12.11
CA GLY A 129 -5.71 15.68 -11.13
C GLY A 129 -4.28 15.37 -11.62
N MET A 130 -3.29 15.71 -10.79
CA MET A 130 -1.87 15.43 -11.04
C MET A 130 -1.60 13.92 -10.90
N ILE A 131 -0.86 13.33 -11.84
CA ILE A 131 -0.44 11.92 -11.72
C ILE A 131 0.58 11.79 -10.60
N ARG A 132 0.29 10.93 -9.64
CA ARG A 132 1.13 10.69 -8.46
C ARG A 132 1.37 9.21 -8.20
N PRO A 133 2.49 8.86 -7.54
CA PRO A 133 2.62 7.58 -6.85
C PRO A 133 1.45 7.36 -5.89
N THR A 134 0.80 6.22 -6.03
CA THR A 134 -0.45 5.89 -5.35
C THR A 134 -0.29 4.55 -4.62
N TRP A 135 -0.83 4.47 -3.43
CA TRP A 135 -0.94 3.24 -2.64
C TRP A 135 -2.39 3.03 -2.24
N GLN A 136 -2.90 1.85 -2.51
CA GLN A 136 -4.24 1.45 -2.13
C GLN A 136 -4.19 0.20 -1.25
N ASP A 137 -4.79 0.28 -0.05
CA ASP A 137 -4.87 -0.89 0.84
C ASP A 137 -5.73 -1.98 0.21
N SER A 138 -5.23 -3.22 0.23
CA SER A 138 -5.87 -4.36 -0.43
C SER A 138 -7.08 -4.91 0.33
N GLN A 139 -7.31 -4.47 1.57
CA GLN A 139 -8.39 -4.96 2.42
C GLN A 139 -9.49 -3.91 2.60
N ASP A 140 -9.11 -2.67 2.95
CA ASP A 140 -10.08 -1.62 3.24
C ASP A 140 -10.24 -0.61 2.08
N THR A 141 -9.40 -0.72 1.04
CA THR A 141 -9.39 0.13 -0.17
C THR A 141 -9.15 1.63 0.07
N SER A 142 -8.76 2.05 1.29
CA SER A 142 -8.26 3.40 1.52
C SER A 142 -7.08 3.68 0.61
N THR A 143 -6.98 4.91 0.11
CA THR A 143 -6.01 5.28 -0.92
C THR A 143 -5.26 6.54 -0.51
N LEU A 144 -3.98 6.62 -0.84
CA LEU A 144 -3.18 7.82 -0.69
C LEU A 144 -2.32 8.08 -1.92
N TRP A 145 -2.02 9.34 -2.13
CA TRP A 145 -1.13 9.87 -3.17
C TRP A 145 0.01 10.64 -2.53
N ALA A 146 1.24 10.42 -3.02
CA ALA A 146 2.39 11.12 -2.46
C ALA A 146 3.31 11.69 -3.56
N ALA A 147 4.04 12.73 -3.22
CA ALA A 147 5.03 13.37 -4.07
C ALA A 147 6.44 13.09 -3.54
N PRO A 148 7.41 12.68 -4.38
CA PRO A 148 8.82 12.62 -3.98
C PRO A 148 9.32 14.02 -3.62
N THR A 149 9.78 14.22 -2.39
CA THR A 149 10.30 15.49 -1.89
C THR A 149 11.80 15.46 -1.61
N ALA A 150 12.35 14.26 -1.42
CA ALA A 150 13.80 14.09 -1.30
C ALA A 150 14.24 12.74 -1.88
N VAL A 151 15.42 12.73 -2.48
CA VAL A 151 16.00 11.58 -3.21
C VAL A 151 17.43 11.36 -2.74
N SER A 152 17.81 10.11 -2.53
CA SER A 152 19.20 9.74 -2.28
C SER A 152 19.62 8.58 -3.19
N SER A 153 20.74 8.76 -3.87
CA SER A 153 21.47 7.72 -4.62
C SER A 153 22.82 7.44 -3.97
N ASP A 154 22.99 7.76 -2.68
CA ASP A 154 24.22 7.55 -1.94
C ASP A 154 24.60 6.05 -1.96
N PRO A 155 25.77 5.69 -2.53
CA PRO A 155 26.19 4.30 -2.67
C PRO A 155 26.49 3.60 -1.33
N ALA A 156 26.55 4.34 -0.22
CA ALA A 156 26.62 3.76 1.13
C ALA A 156 25.27 3.11 1.55
N PHE A 157 24.18 3.46 0.89
CA PHE A 157 22.82 3.01 1.20
C PHE A 157 22.13 2.31 0.02
N VAL A 158 22.33 2.82 -1.19
CA VAL A 158 21.64 2.35 -2.40
C VAL A 158 22.50 1.36 -3.15
N ALA A 159 21.98 0.16 -3.38
CA ALA A 159 22.70 -0.88 -4.11
C ALA A 159 22.97 -0.46 -5.57
N PRO A 160 24.10 -0.88 -6.18
CA PRO A 160 24.37 -0.62 -7.61
C PRO A 160 23.22 -1.10 -8.52
N GLY A 161 22.78 -0.24 -9.43
CA GLY A 161 21.68 -0.53 -10.37
C GLY A 161 20.28 -0.48 -9.77
N ALA A 162 20.15 -0.21 -8.47
CA ALA A 162 18.86 0.00 -7.83
C ALA A 162 18.33 1.43 -8.05
N ILE A 163 17.01 1.55 -8.02
CA ILE A 163 16.37 2.87 -7.98
C ILE A 163 16.71 3.60 -6.68
N PRO A 164 16.76 4.95 -6.67
CA PRO A 164 17.12 5.72 -5.48
C PRO A 164 16.19 5.48 -4.29
N TRP A 165 16.71 5.70 -3.08
CA TRP A 165 15.88 5.83 -1.89
C TRP A 165 15.14 7.17 -1.91
N LEU A 166 13.92 7.19 -1.39
CA LEU A 166 13.05 8.36 -1.43
C LEU A 166 12.45 8.67 -0.07
N ARG A 167 12.28 9.97 0.20
CA ARG A 167 11.20 10.46 1.05
C ARG A 167 10.10 11.03 0.16
N LEU A 168 8.86 10.67 0.44
CA LEU A 168 7.68 11.20 -0.22
C LEU A 168 6.78 11.82 0.86
N ASP A 169 6.21 12.97 0.53
CA ASP A 169 5.21 13.62 1.38
C ASP A 169 3.82 13.30 0.81
N VAL A 170 2.88 12.93 1.67
CA VAL A 170 1.50 12.65 1.25
C VAL A 170 0.84 13.95 0.80
N VAL A 171 0.28 13.95 -0.39
CA VAL A 171 -0.36 15.11 -1.04
C VAL A 171 -1.86 14.91 -1.26
N GLY A 172 -2.39 13.79 -0.84
CA GLY A 172 -3.81 13.47 -0.86
C GLY A 172 -4.07 12.10 -0.26
N SER A 173 -5.21 11.94 0.38
CA SER A 173 -5.68 10.65 0.86
C SER A 173 -7.20 10.60 0.85
N GLU A 174 -7.76 9.41 0.69
CA GLU A 174 -9.19 9.16 0.59
C GLU A 174 -9.56 7.91 1.38
N ASP A 175 -10.58 8.04 2.22
CA ASP A 175 -11.20 6.90 2.87
C ASP A 175 -11.89 6.01 1.83
N ALA A 176 -11.92 4.73 2.10
CA ALA A 176 -12.65 3.79 1.25
C ALA A 176 -14.16 4.07 1.26
N PRO A 177 -14.89 3.73 0.19
CA PRO A 177 -16.34 3.88 0.12
C PRO A 177 -17.09 3.16 1.26
N THR A 178 -16.46 2.16 1.88
CA THR A 178 -17.00 1.40 3.01
C THR A 178 -16.50 1.89 4.38
N GLY A 179 -15.80 3.05 4.42
CA GLY A 179 -15.29 3.66 5.65
C GLY A 179 -13.93 3.13 6.11
N GLY A 180 -13.21 2.38 5.28
CA GLY A 180 -11.81 2.00 5.56
C GLY A 180 -10.89 3.23 5.52
N HIS A 181 -9.95 3.36 6.46
CA HIS A 181 -9.11 4.55 6.62
C HIS A 181 -7.66 4.24 7.02
N LYS A 182 -7.21 3.02 6.78
CA LYS A 182 -5.90 2.54 7.27
C LYS A 182 -4.71 3.32 6.73
N LEU A 183 -4.77 3.79 5.48
CA LEU A 183 -3.69 4.57 4.89
C LEU A 183 -3.83 6.08 5.09
N THR A 184 -5.00 6.58 5.48
CA THR A 184 -5.27 8.03 5.49
C THR A 184 -4.60 8.79 6.66
N SER A 185 -4.04 8.07 7.64
CA SER A 185 -3.20 8.67 8.69
C SER A 185 -1.76 8.94 8.24
N ALA A 186 -1.35 8.43 7.08
CA ALA A 186 0.02 8.62 6.60
C ALA A 186 0.30 10.08 6.22
N VAL A 187 1.44 10.59 6.66
CA VAL A 187 1.96 11.92 6.33
C VAL A 187 3.20 11.83 5.46
N PHE A 188 4.07 10.86 5.73
CA PHE A 188 5.29 10.61 4.98
C PHE A 188 5.41 9.14 4.61
N ILE A 189 6.14 8.89 3.52
CA ILE A 189 6.52 7.55 3.09
C ILE A 189 8.02 7.53 2.80
N HIS A 190 8.73 6.53 3.30
CA HIS A 190 10.06 6.17 2.78
C HIS A 190 9.96 5.00 1.82
N ARG A 191 10.71 5.07 0.71
CA ARG A 191 11.10 3.92 -0.09
C ARG A 191 12.57 3.65 0.17
N LEU A 192 12.88 2.54 0.83
CA LEU A 192 14.23 2.16 1.27
C LEU A 192 14.57 0.75 0.76
N ASN A 193 15.81 0.30 0.98
CA ASN A 193 16.27 -1.06 0.70
C ASN A 193 15.96 -1.53 -0.74
N THR A 194 16.13 -0.61 -1.69
CA THR A 194 15.79 -0.85 -3.08
C THR A 194 16.77 -1.82 -3.75
N ILE A 195 16.23 -2.73 -4.56
CA ILE A 195 17.01 -3.65 -5.40
C ILE A 195 16.45 -3.58 -6.82
N GLY A 196 17.29 -3.36 -7.82
CA GLY A 196 16.87 -3.29 -9.22
C GLY A 196 15.99 -2.07 -9.54
N GLY A 197 15.17 -2.19 -10.56
CA GLY A 197 14.22 -1.18 -10.99
C GLY A 197 14.81 -0.03 -11.82
N GLY A 198 16.13 0.06 -11.98
CA GLY A 198 16.75 1.10 -12.80
C GLY A 198 16.35 1.00 -14.28
N ALA A 199 16.26 2.15 -14.96
CA ALA A 199 15.94 2.17 -16.39
C ALA A 199 16.96 1.34 -17.20
N PRO A 200 16.55 0.66 -18.29
CA PRO A 200 17.49 -0.07 -19.12
C PRO A 200 18.59 0.84 -19.68
N LEU A 201 19.82 0.33 -19.74
CA LEU A 201 20.96 1.08 -20.26
C LEU A 201 20.95 1.21 -21.79
N THR A 202 20.19 0.37 -22.48
CA THR A 202 20.14 0.28 -23.96
C THR A 202 18.69 0.20 -24.44
N GLY A 203 18.49 0.25 -25.75
CA GLY A 203 17.18 0.05 -26.39
C GLY A 203 16.29 1.29 -26.49
N CYS A 204 16.82 2.48 -26.14
CA CYS A 204 16.15 3.77 -26.35
C CYS A 204 17.18 4.81 -26.83
N ALA A 205 17.70 4.63 -28.05
CA ALA A 205 18.71 5.50 -28.62
C ALA A 205 18.32 6.08 -30.01
N LEU A 206 17.32 5.48 -30.63
CA LEU A 206 16.91 5.81 -32.03
C LEU A 206 15.45 6.23 -32.08
N SER A 207 15.07 6.98 -33.11
CA SER A 207 13.65 7.33 -33.35
C SER A 207 12.74 6.09 -33.51
N THR A 208 13.30 4.98 -34.01
CA THR A 208 12.60 3.69 -34.14
C THR A 208 12.35 2.98 -32.78
N ASP A 209 12.96 3.47 -31.72
CA ASP A 209 12.77 2.92 -30.38
C ASP A 209 11.60 3.59 -29.65
N VAL A 210 11.12 4.73 -30.16
CA VAL A 210 10.02 5.47 -29.54
C VAL A 210 8.78 4.60 -29.39
N GLY A 211 8.21 4.61 -28.20
CA GLY A 211 7.05 3.78 -27.83
C GLY A 211 7.40 2.36 -27.33
N LYS A 212 8.66 1.92 -27.43
CA LYS A 212 9.09 0.68 -26.78
C LYS A 212 8.89 0.78 -25.29
N LYS A 213 8.50 -0.32 -24.67
CA LYS A 213 8.26 -0.44 -23.21
C LYS A 213 9.23 -1.44 -22.60
N ALA A 214 9.58 -1.19 -21.34
CA ALA A 214 10.40 -2.09 -20.55
C ALA A 214 9.85 -2.15 -19.12
N SER A 215 9.57 -3.36 -18.63
CA SER A 215 9.18 -3.61 -17.24
C SER A 215 10.39 -4.16 -16.50
N VAL A 216 10.98 -3.36 -15.62
CA VAL A 216 12.22 -3.71 -14.92
C VAL A 216 11.88 -4.17 -13.50
N PRO A 217 12.17 -5.43 -13.13
CA PRO A 217 11.89 -5.94 -11.80
C PRO A 217 12.58 -5.12 -10.70
N TYR A 218 11.85 -4.87 -9.59
CA TYR A 218 12.41 -4.25 -8.40
C TYR A 218 11.77 -4.81 -7.13
N SER A 219 12.49 -4.64 -6.03
CA SER A 219 11.95 -4.72 -4.68
C SER A 219 12.35 -3.51 -3.86
N ALA A 220 11.56 -3.22 -2.83
CA ALA A 220 11.80 -2.11 -1.91
C ALA A 220 11.02 -2.32 -0.61
N ASP A 221 11.44 -1.66 0.47
CA ASP A 221 10.64 -1.52 1.67
C ASP A 221 10.00 -0.14 1.72
N TYR A 222 8.68 -0.10 1.95
CA TYR A 222 7.93 1.12 2.14
C TYR A 222 7.53 1.26 3.61
N PHE A 223 7.97 2.35 4.23
CA PHE A 223 7.64 2.70 5.61
C PHE A 223 6.67 3.87 5.58
N PHE A 224 5.48 3.70 6.16
CA PHE A 224 4.44 4.72 6.25
C PHE A 224 4.46 5.32 7.65
N TYR A 225 4.48 6.67 7.72
CA TYR A 225 4.59 7.44 8.94
C TYR A 225 3.37 8.31 9.18
N GLU A 226 2.94 8.35 10.45
CA GLU A 226 1.99 9.31 11.01
C GLU A 226 2.69 10.39 11.85
#